data_7026ad3bc73b264a3d13ec4300c234ad
#
_entry.id   7026ad3bc73b264a3d13ec4300c234ad
#
_cell.length_a   1.000
_cell.length_b   1.000
_cell.length_c   1.000
_cell.angle_alpha   90.00
_cell.angle_beta   90.00
_cell.angle_gamma   90.00
#
_symmetry.space_group_name_H-M   'P 1'
#
loop_
_entity.id
_entity.type
_entity.pdbx_description
1 polymer ?
#
loop_
_entity_poly.entity_id
_entity_poly.type
_entity_poly.pdbx_seq_one_letter_code
_entity_poly.pdbx_strand_id
1 'polypeptide(L)'
;EYNNAKGVECYERLKGKAAKSAGPIHTMSTGISYALIDKSAQDKLPLAMMGYGRTDAVDGSVFPYAFPLVTTYQMQASAIVKFIKDKNGGNLAGKKIVYLYHDSAYGKEAIIAMEAEASLNKFQLVQIPVAHPGNEQGAQWLKIRQEKPDYVVFWGWGVMNQTALKAAQKVGYPRDKMIGSWWTGSEEDVVPAGDAAKGYMAATWNVAGKDVPVIADIEKVVYGAGKGNLQDKSKIGTILYNRGVSAAVLSVEAIRKGQEKYGKGKALNGEQTRWALENLDITDARLKAIGATNLLPQIKTSCDNHEGSGKVKIQQWDGAKWVPVSDWIEGNKALIHPLFQASAKQYAKEKGITPRDCSKEK
;
A
#
# COMPACT_ATOMS: atom_id res chain seq x y z
N GLU A 1 4.53 17.14 -10.08
CA GLU A 1 4.57 17.71 -8.72
C GLU A 1 3.63 16.95 -7.79
N TYR A 2 4.07 16.64 -6.58
CA TYR A 2 3.22 16.06 -5.56
C TYR A 2 2.43 17.16 -4.85
N ASN A 3 1.24 17.45 -5.37
CA ASN A 3 0.38 18.53 -4.88
C ASN A 3 -1.10 18.12 -4.93
N ASN A 4 -1.78 18.15 -3.78
CA ASN A 4 -3.16 17.70 -3.66
C ASN A 4 -4.13 18.52 -4.52
N ALA A 5 -3.96 19.86 -4.57
CA ALA A 5 -4.82 20.73 -5.36
C ALA A 5 -4.70 20.43 -6.87
N LYS A 6 -3.47 20.22 -7.37
CA LYS A 6 -3.24 19.80 -8.76
C LYS A 6 -3.78 18.40 -9.05
N GLY A 7 -3.75 17.50 -8.08
CA GLY A 7 -4.37 16.18 -8.20
C GLY A 7 -5.89 16.28 -8.38
N VAL A 8 -6.54 17.11 -7.58
CA VAL A 8 -7.99 17.36 -7.69
C VAL A 8 -8.32 18.05 -9.02
N GLU A 9 -7.56 19.07 -9.44
CA GLU A 9 -7.72 19.72 -10.74
C GLU A 9 -7.60 18.73 -11.91
N CYS A 10 -6.59 17.85 -11.86
CA CYS A 10 -6.41 16.79 -12.85
C CYS A 10 -7.60 15.86 -12.93
N TYR A 11 -8.14 15.43 -11.78
CA TYR A 11 -9.34 14.62 -11.70
C TYR A 11 -10.54 15.34 -12.36
N GLU A 12 -10.83 16.58 -11.97
CA GLU A 12 -11.94 17.37 -12.53
C GLU A 12 -11.84 17.51 -14.05
N ARG A 13 -10.64 17.75 -14.56
CA ARG A 13 -10.39 17.87 -16.01
C ARG A 13 -10.58 16.55 -16.77
N LEU A 14 -10.30 15.42 -16.15
CA LEU A 14 -10.31 14.10 -16.81
C LEU A 14 -11.61 13.32 -16.60
N LYS A 15 -12.36 13.58 -15.52
CA LYS A 15 -13.57 12.80 -15.19
C LYS A 15 -14.62 12.75 -16.31
N GLY A 16 -14.78 13.84 -17.06
CA GLY A 16 -15.71 13.89 -18.19
C GLY A 16 -15.34 12.95 -19.35
N LYS A 17 -14.05 12.59 -19.47
CA LYS A 17 -13.61 11.60 -20.47
C LYS A 17 -14.01 10.17 -20.09
N ALA A 18 -14.21 9.92 -18.80
CA ALA A 18 -14.61 8.63 -18.26
C ALA A 18 -16.15 8.42 -18.25
N ALA A 19 -16.93 9.39 -18.65
CA ALA A 19 -18.41 9.35 -18.55
C ALA A 19 -19.05 8.17 -19.30
N LYS A 20 -18.41 7.66 -20.35
CA LYS A 20 -18.92 6.51 -21.16
C LYS A 20 -18.15 5.21 -20.90
N SER A 21 -16.99 5.27 -20.26
CA SER A 21 -16.15 4.12 -19.96
C SER A 21 -15.26 4.45 -18.77
N ALA A 22 -15.66 4.00 -17.61
CA ALA A 22 -14.97 4.28 -16.36
C ALA A 22 -14.19 3.06 -15.87
N GLY A 23 -12.92 2.99 -16.22
CA GLY A 23 -11.96 2.10 -15.53
C GLY A 23 -11.61 2.65 -14.13
N PRO A 24 -10.93 1.85 -13.29
CA PRO A 24 -10.45 2.32 -11.99
C PRO A 24 -9.49 3.50 -12.13
N ILE A 25 -9.67 4.53 -11.30
CA ILE A 25 -8.78 5.72 -11.28
C ILE A 25 -7.73 5.52 -10.18
N HIS A 26 -6.45 5.52 -10.56
CA HIS A 26 -5.34 5.39 -9.62
C HIS A 26 -4.88 6.77 -9.13
N THR A 27 -5.12 7.07 -7.85
CA THR A 27 -4.82 8.39 -7.27
C THR A 27 -3.34 8.63 -6.97
N MET A 28 -2.58 7.57 -6.74
CA MET A 28 -1.13 7.55 -6.46
C MET A 28 -0.69 8.52 -5.35
N SER A 29 -1.57 8.83 -4.40
CA SER A 29 -1.31 9.71 -3.26
C SER A 29 -2.37 9.54 -2.18
N THR A 30 -1.97 9.42 -0.91
CA THR A 30 -2.89 9.43 0.24
C THR A 30 -3.65 10.76 0.34
N GLY A 31 -2.96 11.90 0.23
CA GLY A 31 -3.61 13.22 0.31
C GLY A 31 -4.61 13.47 -0.83
N ILE A 32 -4.29 13.04 -2.05
CA ILE A 32 -5.20 13.13 -3.19
C ILE A 32 -6.39 12.19 -3.02
N SER A 33 -6.17 10.96 -2.53
CA SER A 33 -7.24 10.00 -2.26
C SER A 33 -8.26 10.57 -1.26
N TYR A 34 -7.78 11.13 -0.14
CA TYR A 34 -8.66 11.79 0.85
C TYR A 34 -9.48 12.92 0.23
N ALA A 35 -8.86 13.74 -0.63
CA ALA A 35 -9.54 14.86 -1.28
C ALA A 35 -10.57 14.43 -2.35
N LEU A 36 -10.45 13.21 -2.89
CA LEU A 36 -11.30 12.73 -3.98
C LEU A 36 -12.41 11.78 -3.53
N ILE A 37 -12.40 11.25 -2.32
CA ILE A 37 -13.37 10.24 -1.86
C ILE A 37 -14.82 10.71 -2.04
N ASP A 38 -15.17 11.91 -1.55
CA ASP A 38 -16.53 12.43 -1.68
C ASP A 38 -16.89 12.70 -3.15
N LYS A 39 -15.94 13.23 -3.92
CA LYS A 39 -16.12 13.52 -5.36
C LYS A 39 -16.32 12.24 -6.17
N SER A 40 -15.53 11.21 -5.91
CA SER A 40 -15.63 9.94 -6.61
C SER A 40 -16.98 9.25 -6.37
N ALA A 41 -17.51 9.37 -5.15
CA ALA A 41 -18.84 8.86 -4.83
C ALA A 41 -19.95 9.65 -5.57
N GLN A 42 -19.87 10.98 -5.63
CA GLN A 42 -20.80 11.84 -6.35
C GLN A 42 -20.76 11.59 -7.87
N ASP A 43 -19.55 11.47 -8.42
CA ASP A 43 -19.32 11.26 -9.85
C ASP A 43 -19.50 9.78 -10.27
N LYS A 44 -19.66 8.86 -9.30
CA LYS A 44 -19.70 7.40 -9.48
C LYS A 44 -18.49 6.86 -10.23
N LEU A 45 -17.29 7.34 -9.90
CA LEU A 45 -16.03 6.94 -10.53
C LEU A 45 -15.13 6.22 -9.50
N PRO A 46 -14.88 4.91 -9.65
CA PRO A 46 -14.10 4.16 -8.68
C PRO A 46 -12.64 4.61 -8.58
N LEU A 47 -12.17 4.86 -7.36
CA LEU A 47 -10.77 5.09 -7.04
C LEU A 47 -10.10 3.78 -6.64
N ALA A 48 -9.05 3.37 -7.34
CA ALA A 48 -8.16 2.29 -6.92
C ALA A 48 -6.97 2.89 -6.18
N MET A 49 -6.98 2.73 -4.85
CA MET A 49 -6.02 3.39 -3.95
C MET A 49 -4.96 2.41 -3.44
N MET A 50 -4.46 1.54 -4.29
CA MET A 50 -3.51 0.50 -3.91
C MET A 50 -2.26 1.07 -3.24
N GLY A 51 -2.08 0.74 -1.96
CA GLY A 51 -0.98 1.23 -1.15
C GLY A 51 -1.13 2.67 -0.66
N TYR A 52 -2.33 3.27 -0.78
CA TYR A 52 -2.64 4.61 -0.27
C TYR A 52 -3.83 4.58 0.70
N GLY A 53 -3.89 5.56 1.60
CA GLY A 53 -5.02 5.77 2.50
C GLY A 53 -6.26 6.28 1.73
N ARG A 54 -7.45 6.17 2.33
CA ARG A 54 -7.63 5.91 3.79
C ARG A 54 -8.04 4.45 4.04
N THR A 55 -7.62 3.92 5.17
CA THR A 55 -7.85 2.51 5.53
C THR A 55 -9.33 2.18 5.74
N ASP A 56 -10.11 3.06 6.34
CA ASP A 56 -11.54 2.84 6.61
C ASP A 56 -12.39 2.77 5.32
N ALA A 57 -11.83 3.15 4.16
CA ALA A 57 -12.45 2.91 2.85
C ALA A 57 -12.52 1.41 2.47
N VAL A 58 -11.99 0.51 3.30
CA VAL A 58 -12.27 -0.94 3.23
C VAL A 58 -13.75 -1.22 3.39
N ASP A 59 -14.48 -0.43 4.19
CA ASP A 59 -15.92 -0.55 4.35
C ASP A 59 -16.66 0.10 3.17
N GLY A 60 -16.92 -0.68 2.13
CA GLY A 60 -17.61 -0.20 0.95
C GLY A 60 -19.10 0.11 1.16
N SER A 61 -19.67 -0.27 2.32
CA SER A 61 -21.01 0.19 2.67
C SER A 61 -21.08 1.71 2.87
N VAL A 62 -19.96 2.30 3.34
CA VAL A 62 -19.78 3.74 3.55
C VAL A 62 -19.04 4.39 2.38
N PHE A 63 -18.06 3.69 1.80
CA PHE A 63 -17.17 4.21 0.75
C PHE A 63 -17.32 3.44 -0.58
N PRO A 64 -18.49 3.52 -1.24
CA PRO A 64 -18.81 2.64 -2.37
C PRO A 64 -17.88 2.76 -3.58
N TYR A 65 -17.15 3.87 -3.72
CA TYR A 65 -16.27 4.13 -4.85
C TYR A 65 -14.80 4.29 -4.48
N ALA A 66 -14.39 3.86 -3.27
CA ALA A 66 -13.01 3.91 -2.84
C ALA A 66 -12.49 2.50 -2.50
N PHE A 67 -11.44 2.06 -3.18
CA PHE A 67 -10.93 0.69 -3.12
C PHE A 67 -9.45 0.67 -2.73
N PRO A 68 -9.10 0.52 -1.43
CA PRO A 68 -7.72 0.33 -0.98
C PRO A 68 -7.26 -1.11 -1.23
N LEU A 69 -7.30 -1.51 -2.50
CA LEU A 69 -7.01 -2.87 -2.95
C LEU A 69 -5.67 -3.40 -2.46
N VAL A 70 -5.60 -4.71 -2.28
CA VAL A 70 -4.50 -5.54 -1.82
C VAL A 70 -4.32 -5.48 -0.30
N THR A 71 -4.01 -4.34 0.26
CA THR A 71 -3.78 -4.18 1.71
C THR A 71 -3.78 -2.70 2.09
N THR A 72 -3.95 -2.42 3.38
CA THR A 72 -4.01 -1.08 3.95
C THR A 72 -2.82 -0.78 4.84
N TYR A 73 -2.60 0.50 5.17
CA TYR A 73 -1.52 0.89 6.09
C TYR A 73 -1.67 0.29 7.48
N GLN A 74 -2.90 0.16 7.99
CA GLN A 74 -3.12 -0.42 9.31
C GLN A 74 -2.85 -1.93 9.31
N MET A 75 -3.28 -2.65 8.25
CA MET A 75 -2.96 -4.06 8.09
C MET A 75 -1.46 -4.28 7.88
N GLN A 76 -0.78 -3.40 7.12
CA GLN A 76 0.67 -3.44 6.97
C GLN A 76 1.39 -3.26 8.32
N ALA A 77 0.98 -2.27 9.12
CA ALA A 77 1.58 -2.03 10.43
C ALA A 77 1.45 -3.26 11.34
N SER A 78 0.26 -3.85 11.37
CA SER A 78 0.00 -5.08 12.12
C SER A 78 0.83 -6.27 11.59
N ALA A 79 0.97 -6.44 10.29
CA ALA A 79 1.81 -7.48 9.69
C ALA A 79 3.30 -7.29 10.02
N ILE A 80 3.79 -6.05 10.05
CA ILE A 80 5.17 -5.72 10.48
C ILE A 80 5.35 -6.11 11.97
N VAL A 81 4.41 -5.75 12.84
CA VAL A 81 4.47 -6.12 14.26
C VAL A 81 4.45 -7.63 14.42
N LYS A 82 3.61 -8.34 13.66
CA LYS A 82 3.60 -9.80 13.64
C LYS A 82 4.95 -10.39 13.23
N PHE A 83 5.57 -9.87 12.17
CA PHE A 83 6.91 -10.28 11.74
C PHE A 83 7.96 -10.07 12.85
N ILE A 84 7.95 -8.90 13.50
CA ILE A 84 8.85 -8.62 14.63
C ILE A 84 8.59 -9.61 15.78
N LYS A 85 7.34 -9.90 16.09
CA LYS A 85 6.93 -10.86 17.12
C LYS A 85 7.47 -12.25 16.83
N ASP A 86 7.31 -12.73 15.61
CA ASP A 86 7.80 -14.05 15.17
C ASP A 86 9.34 -14.12 15.28
N LYS A 87 10.05 -13.06 14.93
CA LYS A 87 11.51 -12.92 15.12
C LYS A 87 11.95 -12.92 16.59
N ASN A 88 11.06 -12.63 17.52
CA ASN A 88 11.32 -12.62 18.97
C ASN A 88 10.67 -13.80 19.70
N GLY A 89 10.49 -14.93 19.03
CA GLY A 89 9.95 -16.15 19.64
C GLY A 89 8.48 -16.02 20.08
N GLY A 90 7.71 -15.16 19.40
CA GLY A 90 6.28 -14.98 19.66
C GLY A 90 5.93 -14.01 20.79
N ASN A 91 6.93 -13.30 21.37
CA ASN A 91 6.71 -12.38 22.49
C ASN A 91 7.35 -11.00 22.27
N LEU A 92 6.59 -9.93 22.53
CA LEU A 92 7.07 -8.54 22.48
C LEU A 92 6.96 -7.82 23.84
N ALA A 93 6.51 -8.49 24.90
CA ALA A 93 6.38 -7.87 26.21
C ALA A 93 7.71 -7.29 26.67
N GLY A 94 7.70 -6.01 27.08
CA GLY A 94 8.88 -5.28 27.53
C GLY A 94 9.81 -4.80 26.41
N LYS A 95 9.57 -5.12 25.14
CA LYS A 95 10.29 -4.56 24.01
C LYS A 95 9.93 -3.09 23.80
N LYS A 96 10.84 -2.33 23.19
CA LYS A 96 10.58 -0.96 22.80
C LYS A 96 10.65 -0.84 21.28
N ILE A 97 9.59 -0.32 20.67
CA ILE A 97 9.48 -0.08 19.23
C ILE A 97 9.30 1.42 19.00
N VAL A 98 10.16 2.01 18.18
CA VAL A 98 9.97 3.37 17.70
C VAL A 98 9.17 3.32 16.39
N TYR A 99 8.12 4.14 16.30
CA TYR A 99 7.43 4.47 15.06
C TYR A 99 7.94 5.82 14.55
N LEU A 100 8.85 5.79 13.57
CA LEU A 100 9.40 6.98 12.92
C LEU A 100 8.61 7.26 11.66
N TYR A 101 7.86 8.36 11.62
CA TYR A 101 6.91 8.59 10.55
C TYR A 101 6.94 10.01 9.98
N HIS A 102 6.63 10.12 8.70
CA HIS A 102 6.43 11.40 8.02
C HIS A 102 5.19 12.11 8.60
N ASP A 103 5.34 13.37 9.02
CA ASP A 103 4.25 14.14 9.62
C ASP A 103 3.23 14.61 8.55
N SER A 104 2.36 13.70 8.17
CA SER A 104 1.30 13.88 7.18
C SER A 104 0.17 12.87 7.42
N ALA A 105 -0.94 13.01 6.68
CA ALA A 105 -2.03 12.04 6.70
C ALA A 105 -1.53 10.61 6.44
N TYR A 106 -0.58 10.43 5.50
CA TYR A 106 0.07 9.16 5.22
C TYR A 106 0.77 8.56 6.44
N GLY A 107 1.66 9.33 7.07
CA GLY A 107 2.47 8.83 8.18
C GLY A 107 1.65 8.60 9.45
N LYS A 108 0.57 9.32 9.63
CA LYS A 108 -0.32 9.23 10.82
C LYS A 108 -1.32 8.08 10.72
N GLU A 109 -1.60 7.57 9.53
CA GLU A 109 -2.71 6.62 9.33
C GLU A 109 -2.50 5.29 10.06
N ALA A 110 -1.25 4.85 10.22
CA ALA A 110 -0.95 3.60 10.91
C ALA A 110 -0.83 3.74 12.44
N ILE A 111 -0.87 4.96 13.01
CA ILE A 111 -0.69 5.19 14.46
C ILE A 111 -1.66 4.37 15.28
N ILE A 112 -2.95 4.42 14.95
CA ILE A 112 -3.99 3.70 15.69
C ILE A 112 -3.75 2.18 15.71
N ALA A 113 -3.26 1.61 14.61
CA ALA A 113 -2.90 0.19 14.54
C ALA A 113 -1.66 -0.12 15.38
N MET A 114 -0.64 0.75 15.34
CA MET A 114 0.57 0.59 16.16
C MET A 114 0.25 0.67 17.65
N GLU A 115 -0.65 1.56 18.07
CA GLU A 115 -1.11 1.68 19.45
C GLU A 115 -1.92 0.46 19.91
N ALA A 116 -2.81 -0.05 19.05
CA ALA A 116 -3.58 -1.27 19.33
C ALA A 116 -2.66 -2.49 19.45
N GLU A 117 -1.68 -2.64 18.55
CA GLU A 117 -0.69 -3.71 18.60
C GLU A 117 0.23 -3.59 19.83
N ALA A 118 0.61 -2.35 20.23
CA ALA A 118 1.41 -2.12 21.42
C ALA A 118 0.66 -2.55 22.70
N SER A 119 -0.62 -2.21 22.78
CA SER A 119 -1.50 -2.61 23.88
C SER A 119 -1.65 -4.14 23.94
N LEU A 120 -1.97 -4.77 22.80
CA LEU A 120 -2.17 -6.22 22.71
C LEU A 120 -0.91 -7.01 23.06
N ASN A 121 0.25 -6.59 22.53
CA ASN A 121 1.51 -7.31 22.66
C ASN A 121 2.40 -6.81 23.80
N LYS A 122 1.96 -5.79 24.57
CA LYS A 122 2.63 -5.22 25.76
C LYS A 122 4.05 -4.70 25.47
N PHE A 123 4.28 -4.13 24.29
CA PHE A 123 5.52 -3.41 24.00
C PHE A 123 5.36 -1.91 24.21
N GLN A 124 6.47 -1.21 24.49
CA GLN A 124 6.50 0.25 24.57
C GLN A 124 6.57 0.83 23.15
N LEU A 125 5.60 1.65 22.78
CA LEU A 125 5.59 2.40 21.52
C LEU A 125 6.09 3.82 21.75
N VAL A 126 7.10 4.25 20.99
CA VAL A 126 7.57 5.64 20.96
C VAL A 126 7.34 6.22 19.58
N GLN A 127 6.51 7.25 19.49
CA GLN A 127 6.17 7.89 18.22
C GLN A 127 7.09 9.10 17.98
N ILE A 128 7.70 9.17 16.78
CA ILE A 128 8.63 10.23 16.41
C ILE A 128 8.24 10.76 15.03
N PRO A 129 7.64 11.97 14.94
CA PRO A 129 7.31 12.61 13.67
C PRO A 129 8.55 13.21 13.01
N VAL A 130 8.56 13.21 11.69
CA VAL A 130 9.53 13.91 10.84
C VAL A 130 8.78 14.88 9.93
N ALA A 131 9.07 16.16 10.05
CA ALA A 131 8.45 17.19 9.22
C ALA A 131 8.82 17.03 7.74
N HIS A 132 7.86 17.36 6.86
CA HIS A 132 8.12 17.40 5.41
C HIS A 132 9.21 18.43 5.06
N PRO A 133 10.13 18.15 4.12
CA PRO A 133 10.27 16.96 3.30
C PRO A 133 11.10 15.82 3.93
N GLY A 134 11.57 15.96 5.16
CA GLY A 134 12.34 14.94 5.87
C GLY A 134 13.85 14.95 5.59
N ASN A 135 14.38 16.09 5.13
CA ASN A 135 15.83 16.27 4.90
C ASN A 135 16.63 16.35 6.20
N GLU A 136 16.00 16.84 7.27
CA GLU A 136 16.64 17.07 8.55
C GLU A 136 16.06 16.14 9.60
N GLN A 137 16.83 15.14 10.01
CA GLN A 137 16.40 14.12 10.96
C GLN A 137 17.39 13.93 12.12
N GLY A 138 18.33 14.87 12.30
CA GLY A 138 19.38 14.75 13.32
C GLY A 138 18.79 14.60 14.74
N ALA A 139 17.80 15.43 15.10
CA ALA A 139 17.17 15.38 16.41
C ALA A 139 16.38 14.07 16.63
N GLN A 140 15.68 13.58 15.63
CA GLN A 140 14.94 12.31 15.68
C GLN A 140 15.88 11.12 15.91
N TRP A 141 17.02 11.06 15.19
CA TRP A 141 17.97 9.96 15.34
C TRP A 141 18.80 10.05 16.63
N LEU A 142 19.05 11.25 17.17
CA LEU A 142 19.60 11.41 18.53
C LEU A 142 18.59 10.88 19.57
N LYS A 143 17.31 11.18 19.43
CA LYS A 143 16.26 10.63 20.29
C LYS A 143 16.20 9.11 20.19
N ILE A 144 16.21 8.53 18.97
CA ILE A 144 16.23 7.07 18.76
C ILE A 144 17.44 6.45 19.46
N ARG A 145 18.64 7.06 19.36
CA ARG A 145 19.83 6.59 20.07
C ARG A 145 19.66 6.63 21.59
N GLN A 146 19.02 7.64 22.13
CA GLN A 146 18.74 7.76 23.57
C GLN A 146 17.70 6.72 24.04
N GLU A 147 16.64 6.51 23.25
CA GLU A 147 15.58 5.55 23.52
C GLU A 147 16.06 4.10 23.47
N LYS A 148 17.11 3.79 22.71
CA LYS A 148 17.66 2.44 22.51
C LYS A 148 16.58 1.42 22.16
N PRO A 149 15.75 1.64 21.12
CA PRO A 149 14.67 0.73 20.80
C PRO A 149 15.18 -0.61 20.28
N ASP A 150 14.43 -1.67 20.51
CA ASP A 150 14.67 -2.98 19.91
C ASP A 150 14.45 -2.96 18.39
N TYR A 151 13.46 -2.18 17.94
CA TYR A 151 13.12 -2.01 16.51
C TYR A 151 12.69 -0.58 16.20
N VAL A 152 12.91 -0.18 14.93
CA VAL A 152 12.33 1.03 14.34
C VAL A 152 11.41 0.61 13.22
N VAL A 153 10.12 0.90 13.35
CA VAL A 153 9.15 0.83 12.26
C VAL A 153 9.14 2.17 11.56
N PHE A 154 9.53 2.16 10.28
CA PHE A 154 9.81 3.39 9.52
C PHE A 154 8.74 3.67 8.47
N TRP A 155 8.11 4.83 8.57
CA TRP A 155 7.00 5.26 7.70
C TRP A 155 7.34 6.55 6.97
N GLY A 156 8.33 6.46 6.10
CA GLY A 156 8.86 7.57 5.30
C GLY A 156 8.45 7.50 3.84
N TRP A 157 8.81 8.51 3.09
CA TRP A 157 8.75 8.53 1.63
C TRP A 157 9.69 9.60 1.05
N GLY A 158 10.08 9.41 -0.22
CA GLY A 158 10.92 10.36 -0.93
C GLY A 158 12.30 10.54 -0.27
N VAL A 159 12.79 11.78 -0.23
CA VAL A 159 14.12 12.09 0.31
C VAL A 159 14.28 11.71 1.79
N MET A 160 13.20 11.64 2.54
CA MET A 160 13.21 11.19 3.94
C MET A 160 13.86 9.80 4.08
N ASN A 161 13.66 8.90 3.09
CA ASN A 161 14.08 7.51 3.17
C ASN A 161 15.61 7.38 3.19
N GLN A 162 16.29 7.92 2.19
CA GLN A 162 17.77 7.90 2.16
C GLN A 162 18.40 8.66 3.32
N THR A 163 17.77 9.75 3.76
CA THR A 163 18.23 10.54 4.92
C THR A 163 18.14 9.72 6.20
N ALA A 164 17.04 9.00 6.43
CA ALA A 164 16.87 8.12 7.58
C ALA A 164 17.91 7.02 7.62
N LEU A 165 18.19 6.35 6.50
CA LEU A 165 19.17 5.28 6.42
C LEU A 165 20.60 5.76 6.72
N LYS A 166 20.98 6.92 6.15
CA LYS A 166 22.28 7.55 6.42
C LYS A 166 22.41 8.01 7.89
N ALA A 167 21.34 8.58 8.45
CA ALA A 167 21.31 9.01 9.84
C ALA A 167 21.36 7.82 10.82
N ALA A 168 20.67 6.72 10.50
CA ALA A 168 20.75 5.48 11.25
C ALA A 168 22.19 4.92 11.28
N GLN A 169 22.90 4.95 10.15
CA GLN A 169 24.30 4.56 10.08
C GLN A 169 25.18 5.44 10.96
N LYS A 170 24.98 6.77 10.88
CA LYS A 170 25.75 7.74 11.66
C LYS A 170 25.62 7.55 13.17
N VAL A 171 24.45 7.15 13.66
CA VAL A 171 24.23 6.88 15.09
C VAL A 171 24.53 5.42 15.49
N GLY A 172 24.96 4.58 14.55
CA GLY A 172 25.26 3.16 14.80
C GLY A 172 24.04 2.27 15.01
N TYR A 173 22.84 2.69 14.55
CA TYR A 173 21.64 1.86 14.68
C TYR A 173 21.64 0.73 13.62
N PRO A 174 21.41 -0.55 14.00
CA PRO A 174 21.47 -1.68 13.07
C PRO A 174 20.32 -1.66 12.06
N ARG A 175 20.65 -1.84 10.75
CA ARG A 175 19.64 -1.80 9.66
C ARG A 175 18.67 -2.98 9.69
N ASP A 176 19.13 -4.15 10.16
CA ASP A 176 18.31 -5.35 10.34
C ASP A 176 17.29 -5.23 11.49
N LYS A 177 17.29 -4.11 12.21
CA LYS A 177 16.29 -3.72 13.21
C LYS A 177 15.36 -2.59 12.71
N MET A 178 15.51 -2.17 11.44
CA MET A 178 14.62 -1.21 10.79
C MET A 178 13.72 -1.94 9.79
N ILE A 179 12.41 -1.78 9.95
CA ILE A 179 11.43 -2.31 9.02
C ILE A 179 10.54 -1.16 8.52
N GLY A 180 10.62 -0.87 7.23
CA GLY A 180 9.88 0.22 6.63
C GLY A 180 8.56 -0.17 6.02
N SER A 181 7.74 0.85 5.72
CA SER A 181 6.55 0.69 4.90
C SER A 181 6.91 0.40 3.44
N TRP A 182 5.93 0.02 2.62
CA TRP A 182 6.16 -0.20 1.18
C TRP A 182 6.62 1.06 0.41
N TRP A 183 6.46 2.28 0.96
CA TRP A 183 6.96 3.53 0.37
C TRP A 183 8.40 3.87 0.77
N THR A 184 9.06 2.96 1.48
CA THR A 184 10.48 3.04 1.86
C THR A 184 11.27 1.84 1.36
N GLY A 185 10.65 0.99 0.54
CA GLY A 185 11.16 -0.31 0.11
C GLY A 185 11.31 -0.45 -1.39
N SER A 186 11.67 0.62 -2.11
CA SER A 186 12.04 0.57 -3.52
C SER A 186 13.53 0.80 -3.73
N GLU A 187 14.02 0.52 -4.92
CA GLU A 187 15.41 0.78 -5.32
C GLU A 187 15.73 2.28 -5.25
N GLU A 188 14.77 3.14 -5.60
CA GLU A 188 14.87 4.60 -5.52
C GLU A 188 15.08 5.10 -4.08
N ASP A 189 14.65 4.33 -3.07
CA ASP A 189 14.80 4.68 -1.67
C ASP A 189 16.17 4.30 -1.10
N VAL A 190 16.70 3.15 -1.53
CA VAL A 190 17.89 2.53 -0.91
C VAL A 190 19.18 2.77 -1.70
N VAL A 191 19.13 2.80 -3.03
CA VAL A 191 20.34 3.03 -3.85
C VAL A 191 21.02 4.36 -3.54
N PRO A 192 20.32 5.50 -3.35
CA PRO A 192 20.96 6.76 -2.99
C PRO A 192 21.54 6.78 -1.57
N ALA A 193 21.19 5.83 -0.72
CA ALA A 193 21.74 5.68 0.62
C ALA A 193 23.06 4.87 0.63
N GLY A 194 23.37 4.14 -0.46
CA GLY A 194 24.57 3.32 -0.58
C GLY A 194 24.66 2.26 0.51
N ASP A 195 25.85 2.08 1.08
CA ASP A 195 26.10 1.06 2.13
C ASP A 195 25.24 1.26 3.39
N ALA A 196 24.73 2.47 3.61
CA ALA A 196 23.82 2.75 4.73
C ALA A 196 22.50 1.97 4.65
N ALA A 197 22.11 1.49 3.47
CA ALA A 197 20.90 0.74 3.27
C ALA A 197 21.07 -0.78 3.46
N LYS A 198 22.29 -1.32 3.41
CA LYS A 198 22.52 -2.76 3.47
C LYS A 198 21.97 -3.36 4.77
N GLY A 199 21.14 -4.40 4.64
CA GLY A 199 20.47 -5.06 5.76
C GLY A 199 19.11 -4.45 6.14
N TYR A 200 18.75 -3.27 5.61
CA TYR A 200 17.46 -2.64 5.84
C TYR A 200 16.31 -3.50 5.30
N MET A 201 15.22 -3.58 6.05
CA MET A 201 14.02 -4.32 5.67
C MET A 201 12.86 -3.39 5.37
N ALA A 202 11.96 -3.83 4.50
CA ALA A 202 10.70 -3.13 4.22
C ALA A 202 9.57 -4.10 3.93
N ALA A 203 8.35 -3.72 4.29
CA ALA A 203 7.17 -4.44 3.85
C ALA A 203 6.86 -4.12 2.38
N THR A 204 6.30 -5.07 1.66
CA THR A 204 5.85 -4.88 0.28
C THR A 204 4.60 -5.71 0.01
N TRP A 205 3.72 -5.22 -0.87
CA TRP A 205 2.55 -5.95 -1.35
C TRP A 205 2.71 -6.45 -2.79
N ASN A 206 3.84 -6.17 -3.42
CA ASN A 206 4.29 -6.70 -4.70
C ASN A 206 5.78 -7.02 -4.62
N VAL A 207 6.27 -7.97 -5.39
CA VAL A 207 7.69 -8.36 -5.33
C VAL A 207 8.52 -7.67 -6.42
N ALA A 208 9.83 -7.53 -6.16
CA ALA A 208 10.82 -7.18 -7.18
C ALA A 208 11.22 -8.41 -8.00
N GLY A 209 11.88 -8.16 -9.13
CA GLY A 209 12.46 -9.18 -9.99
C GLY A 209 11.78 -9.30 -11.34
N LYS A 210 12.51 -9.89 -12.29
CA LYS A 210 12.04 -10.17 -13.65
C LYS A 210 11.50 -11.60 -13.79
N ASP A 211 11.69 -12.44 -12.78
CA ASP A 211 11.33 -13.86 -12.81
C ASP A 211 9.82 -14.11 -12.67
N VAL A 212 9.03 -13.05 -12.82
CA VAL A 212 7.56 -13.12 -12.87
C VAL A 212 7.14 -13.23 -14.34
N PRO A 213 6.40 -14.27 -14.74
CA PRO A 213 6.11 -14.53 -16.16
C PRO A 213 5.51 -13.34 -16.90
N VAL A 214 4.56 -12.60 -16.31
CA VAL A 214 3.97 -11.41 -16.95
C VAL A 214 5.00 -10.31 -17.19
N ILE A 215 6.02 -10.17 -16.36
CA ILE A 215 7.10 -9.20 -16.56
C ILE A 215 7.98 -9.62 -17.72
N ALA A 216 8.34 -10.92 -17.79
CA ALA A 216 9.09 -11.46 -18.90
C ALA A 216 8.33 -11.34 -20.24
N ASP A 217 7.03 -11.58 -20.24
CA ASP A 217 6.17 -11.38 -21.41
C ASP A 217 6.13 -9.92 -21.86
N ILE A 218 6.03 -8.96 -20.93
CA ILE A 218 6.09 -7.53 -21.26
C ILE A 218 7.45 -7.19 -21.86
N GLU A 219 8.54 -7.68 -21.28
CA GLU A 219 9.89 -7.44 -21.82
C GLU A 219 10.01 -7.97 -23.26
N LYS A 220 9.50 -9.17 -23.53
CA LYS A 220 9.54 -9.81 -24.86
C LYS A 220 8.59 -9.14 -25.86
N VAL A 221 7.29 -9.01 -25.54
CA VAL A 221 6.26 -8.64 -26.54
C VAL A 221 6.05 -7.15 -26.66
N VAL A 222 6.45 -6.35 -25.68
CA VAL A 222 6.35 -4.89 -25.73
C VAL A 222 7.73 -4.31 -26.11
N TYR A 223 8.73 -4.50 -25.26
CA TYR A 223 10.02 -3.86 -25.48
C TYR A 223 10.85 -4.56 -26.56
N GLY A 224 10.77 -5.88 -26.66
CA GLY A 224 11.41 -6.66 -27.74
C GLY A 224 10.83 -6.36 -29.11
N ALA A 225 9.57 -5.96 -29.20
CA ALA A 225 8.92 -5.50 -30.43
C ALA A 225 9.12 -3.99 -30.71
N GLY A 226 10.00 -3.31 -29.98
CA GLY A 226 10.24 -1.87 -30.13
C GLY A 226 9.08 -0.98 -29.69
N LYS A 227 8.10 -1.53 -28.95
CA LYS A 227 6.95 -0.79 -28.40
C LYS A 227 7.23 -0.38 -26.95
N GLY A 228 6.39 0.52 -26.43
CA GLY A 228 6.58 1.04 -25.08
C GLY A 228 7.51 2.26 -25.05
N ASN A 229 7.38 3.04 -23.98
CA ASN A 229 8.03 4.35 -23.84
C ASN A 229 9.01 4.44 -22.65
N LEU A 230 9.30 3.32 -21.98
CA LEU A 230 10.28 3.32 -20.88
C LEU A 230 11.69 3.52 -21.45
N GLN A 231 12.30 4.65 -21.14
CA GLN A 231 13.64 5.00 -21.61
C GLN A 231 14.73 4.15 -20.94
N ASP A 232 14.65 4.03 -19.62
CA ASP A 232 15.61 3.25 -18.84
C ASP A 232 15.08 1.82 -18.59
N LYS A 233 15.45 0.88 -19.46
CA LYS A 233 15.05 -0.53 -19.37
C LYS A 233 15.61 -1.26 -18.14
N SER A 234 16.61 -0.69 -17.43
CA SER A 234 17.12 -1.26 -16.18
C SER A 234 16.06 -1.23 -15.06
N LYS A 235 15.05 -0.38 -15.20
CA LYS A 235 13.92 -0.26 -14.26
C LYS A 235 12.91 -1.41 -14.35
N ILE A 236 12.93 -2.21 -15.44
CA ILE A 236 12.04 -3.37 -15.56
C ILE A 236 12.36 -4.37 -14.45
N GLY A 237 11.35 -4.77 -13.70
CA GLY A 237 11.51 -5.67 -12.56
C GLY A 237 11.85 -4.99 -11.22
N THR A 238 12.04 -3.66 -11.18
CA THR A 238 12.13 -2.94 -9.90
C THR A 238 10.79 -2.96 -9.17
N ILE A 239 10.80 -2.70 -7.86
CA ILE A 239 9.58 -2.66 -7.04
C ILE A 239 8.52 -1.73 -7.65
N LEU A 240 8.90 -0.51 -8.03
CA LEU A 240 7.93 0.47 -8.55
C LEU A 240 7.41 0.11 -9.94
N TYR A 241 8.27 -0.47 -10.80
CA TYR A 241 7.83 -0.98 -12.10
C TYR A 241 6.80 -2.11 -11.93
N ASN A 242 7.12 -3.12 -11.11
CA ASN A 242 6.24 -4.25 -10.85
C ASN A 242 4.95 -3.83 -10.15
N ARG A 243 4.98 -2.75 -9.34
CA ARG A 243 3.79 -2.14 -8.76
C ARG A 243 2.85 -1.55 -9.81
N GLY A 244 3.40 -0.88 -10.82
CA GLY A 244 2.64 -0.41 -11.98
C GLY A 244 2.00 -1.56 -12.76
N VAL A 245 2.73 -2.65 -12.98
CA VAL A 245 2.20 -3.87 -13.62
C VAL A 245 1.09 -4.49 -12.77
N SER A 246 1.26 -4.56 -11.45
CA SER A 246 0.23 -5.04 -10.51
C SER A 246 -1.06 -4.21 -10.60
N ALA A 247 -0.92 -2.88 -10.67
CA ALA A 247 -2.05 -1.97 -10.86
C ALA A 247 -2.80 -2.22 -12.18
N ALA A 248 -2.06 -2.45 -13.26
CA ALA A 248 -2.63 -2.79 -14.56
C ALA A 248 -3.34 -4.15 -14.53
N VAL A 249 -2.73 -5.17 -13.92
CA VAL A 249 -3.33 -6.52 -13.75
C VAL A 249 -4.67 -6.40 -13.03
N LEU A 250 -4.73 -5.71 -11.89
CA LEU A 250 -5.97 -5.56 -11.13
C LEU A 250 -7.04 -4.78 -11.90
N SER A 251 -6.64 -3.75 -12.64
CA SER A 251 -7.57 -2.98 -13.48
C SER A 251 -8.16 -3.84 -14.60
N VAL A 252 -7.32 -4.65 -15.25
CA VAL A 252 -7.77 -5.57 -16.32
C VAL A 252 -8.67 -6.66 -15.75
N GLU A 253 -8.35 -7.25 -14.60
CA GLU A 253 -9.18 -8.25 -13.95
C GLU A 253 -10.54 -7.68 -13.51
N ALA A 254 -10.60 -6.44 -13.03
CA ALA A 254 -11.86 -5.76 -12.74
C ALA A 254 -12.70 -5.56 -14.01
N ILE A 255 -12.11 -5.07 -15.09
CA ILE A 255 -12.80 -4.91 -16.38
C ILE A 255 -13.30 -6.26 -16.90
N ARG A 256 -12.45 -7.29 -16.86
CA ARG A 256 -12.81 -8.65 -17.27
C ARG A 256 -14.01 -9.17 -16.47
N LYS A 257 -13.97 -9.02 -15.13
CA LYS A 257 -15.07 -9.43 -14.24
C LYS A 257 -16.38 -8.70 -14.55
N GLY A 258 -16.30 -7.40 -14.79
CA GLY A 258 -17.47 -6.62 -15.21
C GLY A 258 -18.01 -7.06 -16.58
N GLN A 259 -17.13 -7.32 -17.54
CA GLN A 259 -17.55 -7.78 -18.87
C GLN A 259 -18.14 -9.20 -18.85
N GLU A 260 -17.75 -10.06 -17.92
CA GLU A 260 -18.42 -11.36 -17.71
C GLU A 260 -19.91 -11.19 -17.36
N LYS A 261 -20.25 -10.19 -16.55
CA LYS A 261 -21.63 -9.91 -16.13
C LYS A 261 -22.41 -9.06 -17.13
N TYR A 262 -21.81 -8.00 -17.64
CA TYR A 262 -22.51 -6.96 -18.40
C TYR A 262 -22.34 -7.09 -19.92
N GLY A 263 -21.47 -7.99 -20.38
CA GLY A 263 -21.25 -8.33 -21.79
C GLY A 263 -19.80 -8.13 -22.24
N LYS A 264 -19.25 -9.16 -22.87
CA LYS A 264 -17.89 -9.19 -23.40
C LYS A 264 -17.66 -8.05 -24.41
N GLY A 265 -16.55 -7.34 -24.27
CA GLY A 265 -16.16 -6.23 -25.15
C GLY A 265 -16.93 -4.92 -24.90
N LYS A 266 -17.89 -4.88 -23.98
CA LYS A 266 -18.61 -3.64 -23.66
C LYS A 266 -17.78 -2.74 -22.76
N ALA A 267 -17.86 -1.45 -23.00
CA ALA A 267 -17.38 -0.44 -22.07
C ALA A 267 -18.24 -0.46 -20.79
N LEU A 268 -17.60 -0.41 -19.62
CA LEU A 268 -18.28 -0.38 -18.34
C LEU A 268 -18.46 1.07 -17.88
N ASN A 269 -19.60 1.40 -17.31
CA ASN A 269 -19.77 2.64 -16.57
C ASN A 269 -19.23 2.51 -15.13
N GLY A 270 -19.24 3.60 -14.35
CA GLY A 270 -18.67 3.60 -13.02
C GLY A 270 -19.35 2.66 -12.03
N GLU A 271 -20.69 2.50 -12.11
CA GLU A 271 -21.43 1.56 -11.26
C GLU A 271 -21.08 0.10 -11.59
N GLN A 272 -20.95 -0.21 -12.87
CA GLN A 272 -20.53 -1.53 -13.34
C GLN A 272 -19.10 -1.86 -12.96
N THR A 273 -18.22 -0.85 -13.02
CA THR A 273 -16.82 -0.98 -12.56
C THR A 273 -16.73 -1.11 -11.04
N ARG A 274 -17.55 -0.38 -10.28
CA ARG A 274 -17.69 -0.57 -8.83
C ARG A 274 -18.10 -2.01 -8.52
N TRP A 275 -19.16 -2.50 -9.15
CA TRP A 275 -19.59 -3.89 -8.96
C TRP A 275 -18.46 -4.87 -9.27
N ALA A 276 -17.74 -4.67 -10.35
CA ALA A 276 -16.64 -5.55 -10.75
C ALA A 276 -15.50 -5.55 -9.70
N LEU A 277 -15.14 -4.38 -9.16
CA LEU A 277 -14.15 -4.25 -8.10
C LEU A 277 -14.59 -4.88 -6.78
N GLU A 278 -15.88 -4.87 -6.46
CA GLU A 278 -16.46 -5.52 -5.28
C GLU A 278 -16.61 -7.05 -5.44
N ASN A 279 -16.39 -7.58 -6.63
CA ASN A 279 -16.54 -9.00 -6.94
C ASN A 279 -15.27 -9.64 -7.51
N LEU A 280 -14.11 -9.07 -7.23
CA LEU A 280 -12.83 -9.71 -7.58
C LEU A 280 -12.65 -10.99 -6.77
N ASP A 281 -12.24 -12.05 -7.45
CA ASP A 281 -11.81 -13.32 -6.86
C ASP A 281 -10.59 -13.83 -7.63
N ILE A 282 -9.42 -13.27 -7.26
CA ILE A 282 -8.14 -13.57 -7.90
C ILE A 282 -7.43 -14.62 -7.06
N THR A 283 -7.68 -15.88 -7.39
CA THR A 283 -7.09 -17.06 -6.74
C THR A 283 -5.66 -17.31 -7.24
N ASP A 284 -4.91 -18.22 -6.58
CA ASP A 284 -3.59 -18.66 -7.05
C ASP A 284 -3.66 -19.27 -8.46
N ALA A 285 -4.72 -20.02 -8.76
CA ALA A 285 -4.94 -20.56 -10.11
C ALA A 285 -5.10 -19.43 -11.14
N ARG A 286 -5.82 -18.36 -10.79
CA ARG A 286 -5.95 -17.18 -11.67
C ARG A 286 -4.63 -16.43 -11.81
N LEU A 287 -3.92 -16.18 -10.72
CA LEU A 287 -2.58 -15.56 -10.76
C LEU A 287 -1.62 -16.35 -11.65
N LYS A 288 -1.66 -17.69 -11.56
CA LYS A 288 -0.86 -18.56 -12.43
C LYS A 288 -1.27 -18.42 -13.91
N ALA A 289 -2.56 -18.42 -14.19
CA ALA A 289 -3.09 -18.33 -15.56
C ALA A 289 -2.72 -17.02 -16.26
N ILE A 290 -2.58 -15.91 -15.52
CA ILE A 290 -2.20 -14.60 -16.07
C ILE A 290 -0.72 -14.27 -15.89
N GLY A 291 0.10 -15.25 -15.49
CA GLY A 291 1.55 -15.07 -15.30
C GLY A 291 1.94 -14.17 -14.12
N ALA A 292 1.04 -13.92 -13.16
CA ALA A 292 1.27 -13.03 -12.02
C ALA A 292 1.56 -13.80 -10.70
N THR A 293 1.91 -15.07 -10.78
CA THR A 293 2.31 -15.87 -9.62
C THR A 293 3.43 -15.17 -8.85
N ASN A 294 3.32 -15.08 -7.54
CA ASN A 294 4.22 -14.39 -6.63
C ASN A 294 4.28 -12.85 -6.79
N LEU A 295 3.73 -12.27 -7.84
CA LEU A 295 3.70 -10.81 -7.99
C LEU A 295 2.78 -10.17 -6.95
N LEU A 296 1.61 -10.76 -6.72
CA LEU A 296 0.57 -10.32 -5.82
C LEU A 296 0.10 -11.46 -4.92
N PRO A 297 -0.47 -11.18 -3.74
CA PRO A 297 -1.24 -12.18 -3.00
C PRO A 297 -2.59 -12.44 -3.68
N GLN A 298 -3.29 -13.50 -3.26
CA GLN A 298 -4.71 -13.68 -3.61
C GLN A 298 -5.53 -12.47 -3.16
N ILE A 299 -6.54 -12.11 -3.96
CA ILE A 299 -7.41 -10.96 -3.69
C ILE A 299 -8.86 -11.38 -3.83
N LYS A 300 -9.63 -11.18 -2.77
CA LYS A 300 -11.06 -11.42 -2.78
C LYS A 300 -11.77 -10.22 -2.14
N THR A 301 -12.49 -9.47 -2.95
CA THR A 301 -13.24 -8.30 -2.51
C THR A 301 -14.73 -8.60 -2.35
N SER A 302 -15.41 -7.73 -1.66
CA SER A 302 -16.87 -7.72 -1.49
C SER A 302 -17.33 -6.29 -1.18
N CYS A 303 -18.64 -6.05 -1.12
CA CYS A 303 -19.20 -4.76 -0.73
C CYS A 303 -18.72 -4.27 0.65
N ASP A 304 -18.47 -5.18 1.58
CA ASP A 304 -18.02 -4.90 2.94
C ASP A 304 -16.50 -5.04 3.12
N ASN A 305 -15.78 -5.40 2.06
CA ASN A 305 -14.33 -5.57 2.07
C ASN A 305 -13.68 -5.15 0.74
N HIS A 306 -13.32 -3.89 0.61
CA HIS A 306 -12.62 -3.32 -0.54
C HIS A 306 -11.08 -3.54 -0.52
N GLU A 307 -10.52 -4.12 0.56
CA GLU A 307 -9.09 -4.43 0.66
C GLU A 307 -8.71 -5.69 -0.12
N GLY A 308 -9.44 -6.76 0.13
CA GLY A 308 -9.33 -8.03 -0.58
C GLY A 308 -8.28 -9.01 -0.05
N SER A 309 -7.13 -8.58 0.47
CA SER A 309 -6.08 -9.48 0.96
C SER A 309 -5.62 -9.20 2.38
N GLY A 310 -5.14 -8.01 2.68
CA GLY A 310 -4.54 -7.66 3.98
C GLY A 310 -3.15 -8.25 4.21
N LYS A 311 -2.46 -8.68 3.13
CA LYS A 311 -1.16 -9.37 3.23
C LYS A 311 -0.01 -8.52 2.69
N VAL A 312 1.17 -8.70 3.31
CA VAL A 312 2.45 -8.17 2.84
C VAL A 312 3.53 -9.24 2.92
N LYS A 313 4.63 -9.04 2.19
CA LYS A 313 5.92 -9.71 2.44
C LYS A 313 6.88 -8.74 3.09
N ILE A 314 7.84 -9.26 3.84
CA ILE A 314 9.01 -8.49 4.26
C ILE A 314 10.17 -8.85 3.34
N GLN A 315 10.84 -7.85 2.85
CA GLN A 315 12.03 -7.96 2.01
C GLN A 315 13.20 -7.24 2.68
N GLN A 316 14.44 -7.67 2.39
CA GLN A 316 15.67 -7.09 2.89
C GLN A 316 16.56 -6.66 1.73
N TRP A 317 17.15 -5.49 1.85
CA TRP A 317 18.15 -5.00 0.90
C TRP A 317 19.51 -5.64 1.18
N ASP A 318 20.04 -6.43 0.24
CA ASP A 318 21.34 -7.12 0.39
C ASP A 318 22.54 -6.23 0.03
N GLY A 319 22.28 -5.05 -0.51
CA GLY A 319 23.26 -4.09 -1.04
C GLY A 319 23.17 -3.94 -2.57
N ALA A 320 22.48 -4.85 -3.25
CA ALA A 320 22.31 -4.84 -4.69
C ALA A 320 20.86 -5.02 -5.15
N LYS A 321 20.08 -5.83 -4.41
CA LYS A 321 18.68 -6.15 -4.73
C LYS A 321 17.84 -6.39 -3.48
N TRP A 322 16.53 -6.31 -3.63
CA TRP A 322 15.58 -6.74 -2.63
C TRP A 322 15.43 -8.26 -2.63
N VAL A 323 15.56 -8.87 -1.45
CA VAL A 323 15.40 -10.32 -1.23
C VAL A 323 14.24 -10.54 -0.28
N PRO A 324 13.19 -11.30 -0.64
CA PRO A 324 12.15 -11.67 0.30
C PRO A 324 12.71 -12.47 1.48
N VAL A 325 12.35 -12.07 2.71
CA VAL A 325 12.75 -12.73 3.96
C VAL A 325 11.56 -13.25 4.76
N SER A 326 10.37 -13.20 4.17
CA SER A 326 9.16 -13.83 4.69
C SER A 326 8.28 -14.37 3.57
N ASP A 327 7.38 -15.28 3.90
CA ASP A 327 6.17 -15.52 3.12
C ASP A 327 5.17 -14.36 3.26
N TRP A 328 3.99 -14.50 2.65
CA TRP A 328 2.89 -13.56 2.83
C TRP A 328 2.41 -13.56 4.28
N ILE A 329 2.50 -12.42 4.95
CA ILE A 329 2.06 -12.19 6.33
C ILE A 329 0.76 -11.39 6.28
N GLU A 330 -0.28 -11.92 6.87
CA GLU A 330 -1.53 -11.21 7.08
C GLU A 330 -1.48 -10.45 8.40
N GLY A 331 -1.93 -9.20 8.40
CA GLY A 331 -2.14 -8.44 9.63
C GLY A 331 -3.25 -9.06 10.49
N ASN A 332 -3.30 -8.68 11.75
CA ASN A 332 -4.30 -9.19 12.70
C ASN A 332 -5.68 -8.60 12.41
N LYS A 333 -6.44 -9.26 11.53
CA LYS A 333 -7.80 -8.82 11.17
C LYS A 333 -8.71 -8.61 12.37
N ALA A 334 -8.66 -9.50 13.35
CA ALA A 334 -9.51 -9.41 14.53
C ALA A 334 -9.24 -8.14 15.36
N LEU A 335 -8.00 -7.64 15.33
CA LEU A 335 -7.63 -6.39 15.98
C LEU A 335 -7.92 -5.16 15.11
N ILE A 336 -7.61 -5.25 13.81
CA ILE A 336 -7.57 -4.07 12.93
C ILE A 336 -8.93 -3.76 12.30
N HIS A 337 -9.72 -4.77 11.89
CA HIS A 337 -11.02 -4.54 11.26
C HIS A 337 -11.98 -3.71 12.11
N PRO A 338 -12.12 -3.95 13.45
CA PRO A 338 -12.95 -3.09 14.29
C PRO A 338 -12.53 -1.62 14.29
N LEU A 339 -11.22 -1.31 14.13
CA LEU A 339 -10.72 0.08 14.13
C LEU A 339 -11.22 0.84 12.90
N PHE A 340 -11.07 0.29 11.71
CA PHE A 340 -11.56 0.99 10.52
C PHE A 340 -13.08 0.95 10.36
N GLN A 341 -13.78 -0.08 10.88
CA GLN A 341 -15.23 -0.05 10.96
C GLN A 341 -15.74 1.06 11.86
N ALA A 342 -15.10 1.30 13.02
CA ALA A 342 -15.43 2.41 13.90
C ALA A 342 -15.18 3.76 13.20
N SER A 343 -14.05 3.92 12.51
CA SER A 343 -13.73 5.11 11.72
C SER A 343 -14.73 5.35 10.59
N ALA A 344 -15.10 4.30 9.84
CA ALA A 344 -16.10 4.38 8.77
C ALA A 344 -17.46 4.82 9.29
N LYS A 345 -17.91 4.25 10.42
CA LYS A 345 -19.17 4.65 11.08
C LYS A 345 -19.15 6.11 11.52
N GLN A 346 -18.02 6.56 12.09
CA GLN A 346 -17.86 7.95 12.49
C GLN A 346 -17.94 8.89 11.28
N TYR A 347 -17.22 8.55 10.19
CA TYR A 347 -17.28 9.31 8.95
C TYR A 347 -18.69 9.37 8.37
N ALA A 348 -19.41 8.24 8.33
CA ALA A 348 -20.78 8.19 7.85
C ALA A 348 -21.70 9.14 8.67
N LYS A 349 -21.54 9.15 10.00
CA LYS A 349 -22.29 10.07 10.89
C LYS A 349 -21.97 11.53 10.59
N GLU A 350 -20.68 11.88 10.46
CA GLU A 350 -20.22 13.26 10.20
C GLU A 350 -20.71 13.78 8.84
N LYS A 351 -20.82 12.90 7.85
CA LYS A 351 -21.23 13.24 6.48
C LYS A 351 -22.70 13.03 6.20
N GLY A 352 -23.47 12.51 7.15
CA GLY A 352 -24.88 12.17 6.94
C GLY A 352 -25.08 11.05 5.91
N ILE A 353 -24.12 10.12 5.79
CA ILE A 353 -24.20 8.99 4.87
C ILE A 353 -24.98 7.85 5.52
N THR A 354 -25.99 7.36 4.83
CA THR A 354 -26.63 6.09 5.18
C THR A 354 -25.85 4.94 4.55
N PRO A 355 -25.24 4.04 5.34
CA PRO A 355 -24.48 2.91 4.80
C PRO A 355 -25.36 2.01 3.92
N ARG A 356 -24.79 1.49 2.84
CA ARG A 356 -25.47 0.52 1.97
C ARG A 356 -25.68 -0.82 2.70
N ASP A 357 -26.73 -1.52 2.35
CA ASP A 357 -26.97 -2.88 2.82
C ASP A 357 -26.24 -3.89 1.92
N CYS A 358 -25.01 -4.23 2.26
CA CYS A 358 -24.18 -5.17 1.50
C CYS A 358 -24.79 -6.59 1.39
N SER A 359 -25.75 -6.97 2.23
CA SER A 359 -26.42 -8.26 2.14
C SER A 359 -27.31 -8.39 0.91
N LYS A 360 -27.74 -7.26 0.34
CA LYS A 360 -28.60 -7.17 -0.85
C LYS A 360 -27.82 -7.04 -2.16
N GLU A 361 -26.50 -6.89 -2.12
CA GLU A 361 -25.66 -6.62 -3.30
C GLU A 361 -24.85 -7.86 -3.77
N LYS A 362 -25.39 -9.05 -3.64
CA LYS A 362 -24.77 -10.32 -4.08
C LYS A 362 -24.95 -10.57 -5.59
#